data_1f4c51e91cb9b5e7f8c8d07a5cc97368
#
_entry.id   1f4c51e91cb9b5e7f8c8d07a5cc97368
#
_cell.length_a   1.000
_cell.length_b   1.000
_cell.length_c   1.000
_cell.angle_alpha   90.00
_cell.angle_beta   90.00
_cell.angle_gamma   90.00
#
_symmetry.space_group_name_H-M   'P 1'
#
loop_
_entity.id
_entity.type
_entity.pdbx_description
1 polymer ?
#
loop_
_entity_poly.entity_id
_entity_poly.type
_entity_poly.pdbx_seq_one_letter_code
_entity_poly.pdbx_strand_id
1 'polypeptide(L)'
;VYALLFAAHGLSVTQISSLFVVWSAVGFLAEVPSGALADIAPRRYLLAAAPVMTGTAFALWLLLPGYPAFAAGFVLWGLAGSLTSGTVEALVHTELSRRDAQDRYASVMGRARALGVGATGAATLAAVPVMSWGGYPAVATASVAACALCCAAALMLPENRTATTQEPTDDDESYVAVLRIGLAEVRTDREILRTVALVIVVASFWGVLDEYVPLLLADASVAPATIPVVLALVWAGVSVGGLVAGAAAALPAVGFGSLVALAGIAIGCGALVHGPLGWTCLGVGFGICQAATVIADARLQARISSASRATVTSIAGLGTDVATTATYPIYALVCAVSSHSTAFVAFAVPYVLIGGVVVLTRFE
;
A
#
# COMPACT_ATOMS: atom_id res chain seq x y z
N VAL A 1 4.26 7.84 11.19
CA VAL A 1 4.70 8.18 12.56
C VAL A 1 5.85 7.27 13.02
N TYR A 2 5.82 5.96 12.75
CA TYR A 2 6.88 5.03 13.17
C TYR A 2 8.26 5.34 12.56
N ALA A 3 8.35 5.84 11.32
CA ALA A 3 9.63 6.27 10.76
C ALA A 3 10.31 7.38 11.59
N LEU A 4 9.51 8.29 12.18
CA LEU A 4 10.02 9.29 13.11
C LEU A 4 10.51 8.68 14.42
N LEU A 5 9.81 7.65 14.93
CA LEU A 5 10.25 6.89 16.11
C LEU A 5 11.64 6.28 15.87
N PHE A 6 11.84 5.67 14.70
CA PHE A 6 13.14 5.06 14.34
C PHE A 6 14.24 6.10 14.21
N ALA A 7 13.95 7.22 13.56
CA ALA A 7 14.90 8.33 13.45
C ALA A 7 15.22 8.94 14.82
N ALA A 8 14.24 9.07 15.72
CA ALA A 8 14.46 9.53 17.10
C ALA A 8 15.33 8.58 17.93
N HIS A 9 15.39 7.29 17.57
CA HIS A 9 16.31 6.32 18.18
C HIS A 9 17.65 6.19 17.42
N GLY A 10 17.98 7.15 16.56
CA GLY A 10 19.25 7.26 15.90
C GLY A 10 19.46 6.36 14.68
N LEU A 11 18.41 5.77 14.12
CA LEU A 11 18.54 5.01 12.89
C LEU A 11 18.78 5.93 11.70
N SER A 12 19.76 5.55 10.89
CA SER A 12 20.00 6.22 9.60
C SER A 12 18.90 5.91 8.60
N VAL A 13 18.76 6.74 7.56
CA VAL A 13 17.80 6.52 6.46
C VAL A 13 18.03 5.15 5.81
N THR A 14 19.29 4.71 5.68
CA THR A 14 19.62 3.38 5.15
C THR A 14 19.08 2.26 6.04
N GLN A 15 19.20 2.39 7.36
CA GLN A 15 18.62 1.41 8.28
C GLN A 15 17.09 1.41 8.24
N ILE A 16 16.46 2.59 8.20
CA ILE A 16 14.99 2.68 8.07
C ILE A 16 14.53 2.06 6.74
N SER A 17 15.20 2.35 5.64
CA SER A 17 14.89 1.76 4.34
C SER A 17 15.06 0.24 4.33
N SER A 18 16.10 -0.28 5.01
CA SER A 18 16.28 -1.74 5.14
C SER A 18 15.15 -2.41 5.93
N LEU A 19 14.57 -1.72 6.91
CA LEU A 19 13.38 -2.19 7.63
C LEU A 19 12.16 -2.27 6.70
N PHE A 20 11.97 -1.29 5.82
CA PHE A 20 10.88 -1.33 4.81
C PHE A 20 11.09 -2.43 3.78
N VAL A 21 12.34 -2.70 3.38
CA VAL A 21 12.67 -3.87 2.54
C VAL A 21 12.29 -5.17 3.25
N VAL A 22 12.63 -5.32 4.54
CA VAL A 22 12.25 -6.49 5.34
C VAL A 22 10.73 -6.65 5.37
N TRP A 23 10.00 -5.58 5.66
CA TRP A 23 8.54 -5.60 5.69
C TRP A 23 7.93 -6.02 4.35
N SER A 24 8.34 -5.37 3.26
CA SER A 24 7.85 -5.65 1.91
C SER A 24 8.19 -7.07 1.46
N ALA A 25 9.44 -7.51 1.67
CA ALA A 25 9.89 -8.84 1.30
C ALA A 25 9.16 -9.95 2.08
N VAL A 26 8.95 -9.75 3.38
CA VAL A 26 8.19 -10.72 4.21
C VAL A 26 6.74 -10.79 3.77
N GLY A 27 6.08 -9.66 3.53
CA GLY A 27 4.71 -9.62 3.01
C GLY A 27 4.58 -10.39 1.72
N PHE A 28 5.44 -10.11 0.76
CA PHE A 28 5.48 -10.79 -0.54
C PHE A 28 5.76 -12.30 -0.42
N LEU A 29 6.80 -12.70 0.32
CA LEU A 29 7.17 -14.11 0.46
C LEU A 29 6.13 -14.92 1.23
N ALA A 30 5.40 -14.30 2.13
CA ALA A 30 4.36 -14.94 2.92
C ALA A 30 2.99 -15.01 2.22
N GLU A 31 2.80 -14.31 1.09
CA GLU A 31 1.51 -14.25 0.38
C GLU A 31 1.00 -15.65 -0.02
N VAL A 32 1.84 -16.46 -0.66
CA VAL A 32 1.49 -17.82 -1.09
C VAL A 32 1.28 -18.76 0.10
N PRO A 33 2.19 -18.85 1.09
CA PRO A 33 1.96 -19.67 2.28
C PRO A 33 0.71 -19.28 3.09
N SER A 34 0.42 -17.98 3.19
CA SER A 34 -0.76 -17.51 3.93
C SER A 34 -2.07 -17.86 3.22
N GLY A 35 -2.09 -17.81 1.89
CA GLY A 35 -3.22 -18.26 1.08
C GLY A 35 -3.52 -19.73 1.32
N ALA A 36 -2.51 -20.60 1.23
CA ALA A 36 -2.65 -22.03 1.54
C ALA A 36 -3.13 -22.27 2.99
N LEU A 37 -2.65 -21.47 3.94
CA LEU A 37 -3.11 -21.55 5.33
C LEU A 37 -4.59 -21.13 5.46
N ALA A 38 -5.05 -20.12 4.71
CA ALA A 38 -6.45 -19.68 4.71
C ALA A 38 -7.41 -20.72 4.12
N ASP A 39 -6.89 -21.69 3.34
CA ASP A 39 -7.67 -22.79 2.81
C ASP A 39 -7.88 -23.93 3.82
N ILE A 40 -6.97 -24.10 4.76
CA ILE A 40 -7.03 -25.20 5.76
C ILE A 40 -7.46 -24.72 7.15
N ALA A 41 -7.07 -23.50 7.57
CA ALA A 41 -7.36 -22.95 8.89
C ALA A 41 -8.68 -22.14 8.91
N PRO A 42 -9.38 -22.06 10.05
CA PRO A 42 -10.52 -21.18 10.18
C PRO A 42 -10.10 -19.71 9.99
N ARG A 43 -10.72 -19.04 9.00
CA ARG A 43 -10.35 -17.69 8.57
C ARG A 43 -10.45 -16.65 9.67
N ARG A 44 -11.44 -16.75 10.57
CA ARG A 44 -11.58 -15.84 11.72
C ARG A 44 -10.37 -15.86 12.64
N TYR A 45 -9.71 -17.01 12.81
CA TYR A 45 -8.50 -17.11 13.65
C TYR A 45 -7.28 -16.48 12.95
N LEU A 46 -7.18 -16.59 11.62
CA LEU A 46 -6.16 -15.89 10.84
C LEU A 46 -6.35 -14.37 10.93
N LEU A 47 -7.60 -13.91 10.78
CA LEU A 47 -7.97 -12.51 10.92
C LEU A 47 -7.79 -11.99 12.36
N ALA A 48 -7.87 -12.84 13.37
CA ALA A 48 -7.58 -12.48 14.76
C ALA A 48 -6.07 -12.52 15.06
N ALA A 49 -5.31 -13.42 14.44
CA ALA A 49 -3.87 -13.52 14.61
C ALA A 49 -3.13 -12.29 14.05
N ALA A 50 -3.58 -11.76 12.91
CA ALA A 50 -2.95 -10.61 12.28
C ALA A 50 -2.85 -9.37 13.19
N PRO A 51 -3.93 -8.87 13.81
CA PRO A 51 -3.80 -7.74 14.75
C PRO A 51 -3.01 -8.09 16.02
N VAL A 52 -2.99 -9.35 16.47
CA VAL A 52 -2.11 -9.77 17.57
C VAL A 52 -0.65 -9.62 17.17
N MET A 53 -0.27 -10.07 15.98
CA MET A 53 1.10 -9.92 15.46
C MET A 53 1.47 -8.44 15.31
N THR A 54 0.59 -7.63 14.74
CA THR A 54 0.81 -6.18 14.58
C THR A 54 0.91 -5.47 15.94
N GLY A 55 0.05 -5.80 16.89
CA GLY A 55 0.11 -5.26 18.25
C GLY A 55 1.39 -5.66 18.98
N THR A 56 1.85 -6.90 18.79
CA THR A 56 3.14 -7.38 19.30
C THR A 56 4.30 -6.61 18.69
N ALA A 57 4.27 -6.31 17.39
CA ALA A 57 5.26 -5.48 16.73
C ALA A 57 5.35 -4.08 17.37
N PHE A 58 4.22 -3.42 17.58
CA PHE A 58 4.18 -2.11 18.23
C PHE A 58 4.65 -2.15 19.68
N ALA A 59 4.31 -3.21 20.42
CA ALA A 59 4.78 -3.42 21.79
C ALA A 59 6.32 -3.64 21.83
N LEU A 60 6.86 -4.42 20.89
CA LEU A 60 8.31 -4.61 20.75
C LEU A 60 9.02 -3.28 20.48
N TRP A 61 8.49 -2.46 19.58
CA TRP A 61 9.08 -1.16 19.26
C TRP A 61 9.08 -0.20 20.44
N LEU A 62 8.07 -0.29 21.31
CA LEU A 62 7.98 0.52 22.52
C LEU A 62 8.91 0.05 23.63
N LEU A 63 8.96 -1.28 23.88
CA LEU A 63 9.61 -1.86 25.04
C LEU A 63 11.12 -2.09 24.82
N LEU A 64 11.52 -2.37 23.58
CA LEU A 64 12.90 -2.72 23.19
C LEU A 64 13.35 -1.89 21.99
N PRO A 65 13.38 -0.54 22.10
CA PRO A 65 13.70 0.31 20.96
C PRO A 65 15.13 0.05 20.46
N GLY A 66 15.24 -0.43 19.21
CA GLY A 66 16.49 -0.71 18.54
C GLY A 66 16.27 -1.46 17.24
N TYR A 67 17.27 -1.42 16.36
CA TYR A 67 17.16 -2.01 15.02
C TYR A 67 16.64 -3.46 15.01
N PRO A 68 17.14 -4.39 15.87
CA PRO A 68 16.65 -5.77 15.85
C PRO A 68 15.15 -5.90 16.19
N ALA A 69 14.68 -5.13 17.17
CA ALA A 69 13.28 -5.15 17.56
C ALA A 69 12.39 -4.49 16.49
N PHE A 70 12.88 -3.42 15.84
CA PHE A 70 12.19 -2.80 14.72
C PHE A 70 12.08 -3.77 13.55
N ALA A 71 13.15 -4.49 13.23
CA ALA A 71 13.16 -5.52 12.19
C ALA A 71 12.20 -6.68 12.52
N ALA A 72 12.25 -7.21 13.74
CA ALA A 72 11.34 -8.27 14.19
C ALA A 72 9.87 -7.81 14.12
N GLY A 73 9.59 -6.57 14.50
CA GLY A 73 8.26 -6.00 14.37
C GLY A 73 7.78 -5.89 12.93
N PHE A 74 8.65 -5.52 11.99
CA PHE A 74 8.30 -5.50 10.57
C PHE A 74 8.11 -6.90 9.98
N VAL A 75 8.86 -7.90 10.45
CA VAL A 75 8.58 -9.31 10.10
C VAL A 75 7.17 -9.69 10.56
N LEU A 76 6.81 -9.40 11.81
CA LEU A 76 5.47 -9.69 12.34
C LEU A 76 4.39 -8.94 11.57
N TRP A 77 4.62 -7.66 11.24
CA TRP A 77 3.64 -6.85 10.51
C TRP A 77 3.49 -7.29 9.05
N GLY A 78 4.58 -7.67 8.38
CA GLY A 78 4.54 -8.26 7.04
C GLY A 78 3.75 -9.56 6.99
N LEU A 79 4.00 -10.47 7.95
CA LEU A 79 3.23 -11.70 8.11
C LEU A 79 1.74 -11.42 8.40
N ALA A 80 1.45 -10.44 9.26
CA ALA A 80 0.07 -10.04 9.56
C ALA A 80 -0.67 -9.55 8.31
N GLY A 81 0.02 -8.77 7.46
CA GLY A 81 -0.52 -8.29 6.18
C GLY A 81 -0.91 -9.43 5.25
N SER A 82 -0.02 -10.39 5.06
CA SER A 82 -0.29 -11.56 4.20
C SER A 82 -1.39 -12.47 4.73
N LEU A 83 -1.56 -12.61 6.06
CA LEU A 83 -2.67 -13.36 6.64
C LEU A 83 -4.04 -12.72 6.41
N THR A 84 -4.11 -11.41 6.24
CA THR A 84 -5.37 -10.70 5.96
C THR A 84 -5.68 -10.60 4.47
N SER A 85 -4.66 -10.63 3.62
CA SER A 85 -4.79 -10.58 2.17
C SER A 85 -5.64 -11.73 1.65
N GLY A 86 -6.71 -11.42 0.92
CA GLY A 86 -7.65 -12.41 0.39
C GLY A 86 -8.55 -13.11 1.43
N THR A 87 -8.15 -13.16 2.70
CA THR A 87 -8.89 -13.91 3.74
C THR A 87 -10.23 -13.26 4.07
N VAL A 88 -10.28 -11.92 4.12
CA VAL A 88 -11.54 -11.18 4.36
C VAL A 88 -12.50 -11.39 3.20
N GLU A 89 -12.02 -11.26 1.97
CA GLU A 89 -12.79 -11.45 0.75
C GLU A 89 -13.37 -12.87 0.69
N ALA A 90 -12.55 -13.86 0.97
CA ALA A 90 -12.96 -15.25 0.98
C ALA A 90 -13.99 -15.58 2.07
N LEU A 91 -13.83 -14.99 3.29
CA LEU A 91 -14.80 -15.14 4.37
C LEU A 91 -16.15 -14.53 3.98
N VAL A 92 -16.15 -13.28 3.50
CA VAL A 92 -17.38 -12.57 3.11
C VAL A 92 -18.07 -13.29 1.97
N HIS A 93 -17.33 -13.75 0.95
CA HIS A 93 -17.89 -14.49 -0.17
C HIS A 93 -18.56 -15.79 0.30
N THR A 94 -17.90 -16.57 1.15
CA THR A 94 -18.42 -17.83 1.68
C THR A 94 -19.69 -17.62 2.51
N GLU A 95 -19.69 -16.63 3.41
CA GLU A 95 -20.86 -16.34 4.27
C GLU A 95 -22.07 -15.79 3.50
N LEU A 96 -21.83 -14.98 2.47
CA LEU A 96 -22.90 -14.48 1.59
C LEU A 96 -23.46 -15.58 0.69
N SER A 97 -22.59 -16.47 0.16
CA SER A 97 -23.02 -17.61 -0.65
C SER A 97 -23.95 -18.57 0.11
N ARG A 98 -23.66 -18.80 1.39
CA ARG A 98 -24.51 -19.62 2.28
C ARG A 98 -25.88 -19.02 2.57
N ARG A 99 -26.03 -17.72 2.38
CA ARG A 99 -27.29 -16.96 2.61
C ARG A 99 -27.99 -16.60 1.31
N ASP A 100 -27.53 -17.15 0.17
CA ASP A 100 -28.00 -16.82 -1.17
C ASP A 100 -28.03 -15.29 -1.43
N ALA A 101 -26.98 -14.58 -0.97
CA ALA A 101 -26.88 -13.13 -1.00
C ALA A 101 -25.59 -12.64 -1.68
N GLN A 102 -25.07 -13.38 -2.67
CA GLN A 102 -23.82 -13.07 -3.38
C GLN A 102 -23.86 -11.74 -4.10
N ASP A 103 -25.03 -11.30 -4.55
CA ASP A 103 -25.31 -9.99 -5.14
C ASP A 103 -24.92 -8.83 -4.22
N ARG A 104 -24.89 -9.05 -2.89
CA ARG A 104 -24.52 -8.04 -1.90
C ARG A 104 -23.01 -7.93 -1.67
N TYR A 105 -22.20 -8.82 -2.25
CA TYR A 105 -20.74 -8.87 -2.01
C TYR A 105 -20.08 -7.51 -2.28
N ALA A 106 -20.32 -6.91 -3.44
CA ALA A 106 -19.72 -5.62 -3.80
C ALA A 106 -20.11 -4.50 -2.82
N SER A 107 -21.37 -4.50 -2.35
CA SER A 107 -21.85 -3.50 -1.39
C SER A 107 -21.21 -3.69 -0.01
N VAL A 108 -21.06 -4.93 0.47
CA VAL A 108 -20.44 -5.23 1.77
C VAL A 108 -18.95 -4.89 1.74
N MET A 109 -18.22 -5.33 0.70
CA MET A 109 -16.80 -5.04 0.56
C MET A 109 -16.53 -3.54 0.35
N GLY A 110 -17.37 -2.86 -0.44
CA GLY A 110 -17.26 -1.42 -0.64
C GLY A 110 -17.43 -0.63 0.67
N ARG A 111 -18.40 -1.02 1.51
CA ARG A 111 -18.59 -0.41 2.84
C ARG A 111 -17.43 -0.72 3.78
N ALA A 112 -16.93 -1.96 3.79
CA ALA A 112 -15.79 -2.35 4.62
C ALA A 112 -14.54 -1.53 4.27
N ARG A 113 -14.24 -1.39 2.98
CA ARG A 113 -13.12 -0.57 2.50
C ARG A 113 -13.28 0.92 2.84
N ALA A 114 -14.49 1.48 2.64
CA ALA A 114 -14.76 2.88 2.98
C ALA A 114 -14.61 3.14 4.49
N LEU A 115 -15.08 2.23 5.33
CA LEU A 115 -14.91 2.31 6.78
C LEU A 115 -13.42 2.18 7.17
N GLY A 116 -12.67 1.30 6.51
CA GLY A 116 -11.22 1.14 6.72
C GLY A 116 -10.45 2.42 6.43
N VAL A 117 -10.71 3.05 5.28
CA VAL A 117 -10.10 4.34 4.91
C VAL A 117 -10.50 5.43 5.92
N GLY A 118 -11.77 5.51 6.29
CA GLY A 118 -12.25 6.45 7.30
C GLY A 118 -11.60 6.25 8.66
N ALA A 119 -11.44 5.01 9.10
CA ALA A 119 -10.77 4.65 10.34
C ALA A 119 -9.29 5.03 10.33
N THR A 120 -8.59 4.81 9.21
CA THR A 120 -7.18 5.23 9.04
C THR A 120 -7.05 6.76 9.14
N GLY A 121 -7.93 7.50 8.49
CA GLY A 121 -7.97 8.96 8.59
C GLY A 121 -8.25 9.43 10.02
N ALA A 122 -9.24 8.83 10.69
CA ALA A 122 -9.58 9.16 12.09
C ALA A 122 -8.41 8.83 13.04
N ALA A 123 -7.74 7.69 12.87
CA ALA A 123 -6.58 7.31 13.67
C ALA A 123 -5.40 8.27 13.46
N THR A 124 -5.16 8.70 12.22
CA THR A 124 -4.12 9.69 11.89
C THR A 124 -4.39 11.04 12.57
N LEU A 125 -5.64 11.51 12.54
CA LEU A 125 -6.03 12.73 13.24
C LEU A 125 -5.96 12.58 14.75
N ALA A 126 -6.40 11.44 15.32
CA ALA A 126 -6.31 11.14 16.74
C ALA A 126 -4.85 11.05 17.23
N ALA A 127 -3.92 10.71 16.37
CA ALA A 127 -2.50 10.71 16.71
C ALA A 127 -1.97 12.11 17.10
N VAL A 128 -2.60 13.21 16.62
CA VAL A 128 -2.20 14.59 16.96
C VAL A 128 -2.31 14.86 18.45
N PRO A 129 -3.52 14.78 19.09
CA PRO A 129 -3.65 15.01 20.52
C PRO A 129 -2.95 13.94 21.36
N VAL A 130 -2.92 12.68 20.92
CA VAL A 130 -2.24 11.59 21.63
C VAL A 130 -0.73 11.83 21.67
N MET A 131 -0.14 12.25 20.55
CA MET A 131 1.29 12.58 20.47
C MET A 131 1.63 13.78 21.37
N SER A 132 0.78 14.83 21.39
CA SER A 132 1.02 16.00 22.22
C SER A 132 0.88 15.73 23.72
N TRP A 133 0.04 14.76 24.10
CA TRP A 133 -0.21 14.38 25.50
C TRP A 133 0.86 13.45 26.07
N GLY A 134 1.31 12.44 25.32
CA GLY A 134 2.21 11.41 25.85
C GLY A 134 3.25 10.89 24.87
N GLY A 135 3.49 11.59 23.76
CA GLY A 135 4.52 11.25 22.78
C GLY A 135 4.35 9.87 22.13
N TYR A 136 5.46 9.30 21.68
CA TYR A 136 5.48 7.97 21.06
C TYR A 136 4.94 6.85 21.97
N PRO A 137 5.22 6.82 23.30
CA PRO A 137 4.65 5.80 24.17
C PRO A 137 3.12 5.79 24.18
N ALA A 138 2.48 6.96 24.23
CA ALA A 138 1.02 7.05 24.21
C ALA A 138 0.45 6.58 22.87
N VAL A 139 1.06 6.95 21.73
CA VAL A 139 0.64 6.49 20.42
C VAL A 139 0.79 4.98 20.28
N ALA A 140 1.94 4.42 20.70
CA ALA A 140 2.18 2.98 20.65
C ALA A 140 1.18 2.20 21.52
N THR A 141 0.91 2.66 22.74
CA THR A 141 -0.07 2.03 23.65
C THR A 141 -1.48 2.08 23.05
N ALA A 142 -1.89 3.21 22.48
CA ALA A 142 -3.18 3.33 21.79
C ALA A 142 -3.26 2.38 20.58
N SER A 143 -2.16 2.22 19.82
CA SER A 143 -2.09 1.31 18.68
C SER A 143 -2.21 -0.15 19.11
N VAL A 144 -1.55 -0.56 20.20
CA VAL A 144 -1.68 -1.91 20.78
C VAL A 144 -3.12 -2.16 21.25
N ALA A 145 -3.75 -1.18 21.92
CA ALA A 145 -5.15 -1.29 22.34
C ALA A 145 -6.09 -1.42 21.13
N ALA A 146 -5.87 -0.65 20.07
CA ALA A 146 -6.64 -0.78 18.83
C ALA A 146 -6.47 -2.17 18.19
N CYS A 147 -5.27 -2.72 18.19
CA CYS A 147 -5.01 -4.09 17.70
C CYS A 147 -5.76 -5.12 18.56
N ALA A 148 -5.80 -4.97 19.89
CA ALA A 148 -6.56 -5.85 20.77
C ALA A 148 -8.08 -5.79 20.50
N LEU A 149 -8.61 -4.60 20.26
CA LEU A 149 -10.02 -4.43 19.85
C LEU A 149 -10.30 -5.05 18.48
N CYS A 150 -9.37 -4.91 17.53
CA CYS A 150 -9.48 -5.52 16.21
C CYS A 150 -9.47 -7.06 16.31
N CYS A 151 -8.60 -7.64 17.15
CA CYS A 151 -8.58 -9.07 17.44
C CYS A 151 -9.92 -9.54 18.01
N ALA A 152 -10.45 -8.84 19.02
CA ALA A 152 -11.76 -9.17 19.61
C ALA A 152 -12.88 -9.11 18.56
N ALA A 153 -12.88 -8.10 17.70
CA ALA A 153 -13.86 -7.97 16.63
C ALA A 153 -13.72 -9.11 15.59
N ALA A 154 -12.49 -9.51 15.23
CA ALA A 154 -12.26 -10.62 14.32
C ALA A 154 -12.78 -11.96 14.87
N LEU A 155 -12.60 -12.20 16.16
CA LEU A 155 -13.13 -13.40 16.83
C LEU A 155 -14.66 -13.46 16.88
N MET A 156 -15.35 -12.30 16.75
CA MET A 156 -16.82 -12.22 16.70
C MET A 156 -17.36 -12.47 15.28
N LEU A 157 -16.51 -12.56 14.26
CA LEU A 157 -16.96 -12.82 12.89
C LEU A 157 -17.59 -14.22 12.80
N PRO A 158 -18.76 -14.34 12.14
CA PRO A 158 -19.36 -15.64 11.89
C PRO A 158 -18.48 -16.44 10.93
N GLU A 159 -18.17 -17.66 11.32
CA GLU A 159 -17.50 -18.60 10.44
C GLU A 159 -18.17 -19.96 10.59
N ASN A 160 -18.94 -20.32 9.60
CA ASN A 160 -19.65 -21.59 9.55
C ASN A 160 -19.01 -22.46 8.45
N ARG A 161 -17.76 -22.87 8.66
CA ARG A 161 -17.08 -23.79 7.74
C ARG A 161 -17.66 -25.20 7.92
N THR A 162 -18.55 -25.61 7.03
CA THR A 162 -18.74 -27.05 6.79
C THR A 162 -17.43 -27.54 6.17
N ALA A 163 -16.81 -28.53 6.79
CA ALA A 163 -15.68 -29.23 6.20
C ALA A 163 -16.14 -29.86 4.87
N THR A 164 -16.14 -29.07 3.83
CA THR A 164 -16.15 -29.61 2.48
C THR A 164 -14.72 -30.06 2.27
N THR A 165 -14.51 -31.34 2.37
CA THR A 165 -13.35 -32.02 1.80
C THR A 165 -13.38 -31.67 0.31
N GLN A 166 -12.81 -30.53 -0.07
CA GLN A 166 -12.31 -30.39 -1.42
C GLN A 166 -11.14 -31.38 -1.45
N GLU A 167 -11.34 -32.50 -2.11
CA GLU A 167 -10.23 -33.33 -2.55
C GLU A 167 -9.25 -32.39 -3.25
N PRO A 168 -7.94 -32.53 -2.98
CA PRO A 168 -6.94 -31.80 -3.75
C PRO A 168 -7.22 -32.12 -5.21
N THR A 169 -7.72 -31.18 -5.96
CA THR A 169 -7.72 -31.31 -7.41
C THR A 169 -6.26 -31.35 -7.79
N ASP A 170 -5.83 -32.42 -8.45
CA ASP A 170 -4.48 -32.65 -9.02
C ASP A 170 -4.08 -31.59 -10.08
N ASP A 171 -4.78 -30.51 -10.17
CA ASP A 171 -4.46 -29.32 -10.96
C ASP A 171 -3.49 -28.36 -10.21
N ASP A 172 -2.43 -28.92 -9.62
CA ASP A 172 -1.21 -28.19 -9.31
C ASP A 172 -0.49 -27.84 -10.63
N GLU A 173 -1.15 -27.09 -11.49
CA GLU A 173 -0.39 -26.23 -12.39
C GLU A 173 0.39 -25.29 -11.48
N SER A 174 1.66 -25.62 -11.30
CA SER A 174 2.56 -24.90 -10.42
C SER A 174 2.34 -23.40 -10.64
N TYR A 175 2.09 -22.63 -9.56
CA TYR A 175 2.01 -21.17 -9.60
C TYR A 175 3.09 -20.54 -10.51
N VAL A 176 4.26 -21.18 -10.55
CA VAL A 176 5.37 -20.84 -11.46
C VAL A 176 5.01 -21.10 -12.93
N ALA A 177 4.27 -22.16 -13.25
CA ALA A 177 3.83 -22.45 -14.62
C ALA A 177 2.81 -21.41 -15.09
N VAL A 178 1.84 -21.06 -14.26
CA VAL A 178 0.84 -20.02 -14.53
C VAL A 178 1.53 -18.65 -14.75
N LEU A 179 2.46 -18.29 -13.87
CA LEU A 179 3.26 -17.06 -14.03
C LEU A 179 4.10 -17.08 -15.33
N ARG A 180 4.69 -18.24 -15.69
CA ARG A 180 5.48 -18.37 -16.93
C ARG A 180 4.61 -18.18 -18.16
N ILE A 181 3.41 -18.74 -18.20
CA ILE A 181 2.45 -18.60 -19.31
C ILE A 181 2.04 -17.13 -19.45
N GLY A 182 1.65 -16.49 -18.35
CA GLY A 182 1.26 -15.08 -18.36
C GLY A 182 2.42 -14.14 -18.72
N LEU A 183 3.64 -14.43 -18.27
CA LEU A 183 4.81 -13.64 -18.63
C LEU A 183 5.13 -13.78 -20.13
N ALA A 184 4.91 -14.95 -20.72
CA ALA A 184 5.06 -15.16 -22.17
C ALA A 184 4.00 -14.35 -22.94
N GLU A 185 2.75 -14.30 -22.47
CA GLU A 185 1.67 -13.52 -23.07
C GLU A 185 1.94 -12.00 -22.98
N VAL A 186 2.32 -11.50 -21.81
CA VAL A 186 2.70 -10.10 -21.62
C VAL A 186 3.87 -9.70 -22.52
N ARG A 187 4.84 -10.59 -22.75
CA ARG A 187 5.99 -10.32 -23.62
C ARG A 187 5.66 -10.33 -25.11
N THR A 188 4.64 -11.07 -25.53
CA THR A 188 4.23 -11.17 -26.95
C THR A 188 3.38 -9.96 -27.36
N ASP A 189 2.57 -9.39 -26.47
CA ASP A 189 1.76 -8.21 -26.76
C ASP A 189 2.43 -6.94 -26.20
N ARG A 190 2.93 -6.10 -27.12
CA ARG A 190 3.60 -4.85 -26.75
C ARG A 190 2.67 -3.84 -26.06
N GLU A 191 1.37 -3.88 -26.34
CA GLU A 191 0.42 -2.95 -25.72
C GLU A 191 0.14 -3.38 -24.26
N ILE A 192 -0.07 -4.67 -24.03
CA ILE A 192 -0.22 -5.24 -22.68
C ILE A 192 1.05 -4.96 -21.86
N LEU A 193 2.24 -5.24 -22.45
CA LEU A 193 3.52 -4.99 -21.78
C LEU A 193 3.66 -3.52 -21.35
N ARG A 194 3.35 -2.58 -22.24
CA ARG A 194 3.42 -1.13 -21.92
C ARG A 194 2.42 -0.73 -20.85
N THR A 195 1.21 -1.28 -20.88
CA THR A 195 0.17 -0.96 -19.89
C THR A 195 0.53 -1.55 -18.53
N VAL A 196 1.07 -2.78 -18.47
CA VAL A 196 1.60 -3.39 -17.25
C VAL A 196 2.76 -2.57 -16.69
N ALA A 197 3.72 -2.17 -17.52
CA ALA A 197 4.83 -1.32 -17.11
C ALA A 197 4.34 0.05 -16.57
N LEU A 198 3.33 0.63 -17.21
CA LEU A 198 2.71 1.87 -16.74
C LEU A 198 2.06 1.71 -15.36
N VAL A 199 1.30 0.63 -15.14
CA VAL A 199 0.70 0.32 -13.83
C VAL A 199 1.79 0.18 -12.77
N ILE A 200 2.83 -0.62 -13.04
CA ILE A 200 3.94 -0.83 -12.11
C ILE A 200 4.58 0.50 -11.70
N VAL A 201 4.97 1.32 -12.67
CA VAL A 201 5.70 2.57 -12.37
C VAL A 201 4.81 3.60 -11.69
N VAL A 202 3.55 3.75 -12.14
CA VAL A 202 2.63 4.72 -11.53
C VAL A 202 2.29 4.33 -10.10
N ALA A 203 2.16 3.05 -9.79
CA ALA A 203 1.79 2.56 -8.46
C ALA A 203 2.97 2.53 -7.46
N SER A 204 4.18 2.16 -7.91
CA SER A 204 5.28 1.81 -6.99
C SER A 204 5.88 3.00 -6.24
N PHE A 205 6.19 4.11 -6.93
CA PHE A 205 7.02 5.15 -6.33
C PHE A 205 6.29 5.99 -5.27
N TRP A 206 5.04 6.36 -5.50
CA TRP A 206 4.33 7.21 -4.54
C TRP A 206 4.02 6.47 -3.24
N GLY A 207 3.74 5.16 -3.30
CA GLY A 207 3.54 4.34 -2.11
C GLY A 207 4.80 4.26 -1.24
N VAL A 208 5.99 4.25 -1.88
CA VAL A 208 7.27 4.34 -1.16
C VAL A 208 7.46 5.74 -0.57
N LEU A 209 7.23 6.78 -1.35
CA LEU A 209 7.40 8.17 -0.88
C LEU A 209 6.51 8.49 0.32
N ASP A 210 5.30 7.90 0.42
CA ASP A 210 4.41 8.08 1.56
C ASP A 210 5.09 7.73 2.89
N GLU A 211 5.89 6.65 2.92
CA GLU A 211 6.62 6.22 4.10
C GLU A 211 7.69 7.23 4.55
N TYR A 212 8.20 8.03 3.62
CA TYR A 212 9.24 9.03 3.89
C TYR A 212 8.71 10.46 4.07
N VAL A 213 7.42 10.74 3.80
CA VAL A 213 6.83 12.06 4.07
C VAL A 213 7.10 12.55 5.50
N PRO A 214 6.98 11.71 6.55
CA PRO A 214 7.31 12.16 7.91
C PRO A 214 8.77 12.62 8.07
N LEU A 215 9.72 11.94 7.42
CA LEU A 215 11.13 12.27 7.47
C LEU A 215 11.44 13.54 6.66
N LEU A 216 10.82 13.71 5.49
CA LEU A 216 10.90 14.94 4.70
C LEU A 216 10.44 16.14 5.52
N LEU A 217 9.32 16.02 6.24
CA LEU A 217 8.78 17.11 7.06
C LEU A 217 9.67 17.38 8.29
N ALA A 218 10.24 16.34 8.90
CA ALA A 218 11.18 16.52 10.01
C ALA A 218 12.49 17.19 9.56
N ASP A 219 13.02 16.84 8.40
CA ASP A 219 14.20 17.47 7.78
C ASP A 219 13.93 18.96 7.46
N ALA A 220 12.71 19.28 7.05
CA ALA A 220 12.23 20.65 6.86
C ALA A 220 11.91 21.38 8.18
N SER A 221 12.30 20.83 9.34
CA SER A 221 12.08 21.41 10.68
C SER A 221 10.61 21.65 11.04
N VAL A 222 9.69 20.87 10.48
CA VAL A 222 8.26 20.90 10.85
C VAL A 222 8.09 20.33 12.26
N ALA A 223 7.35 21.06 13.12
CA ALA A 223 7.12 20.60 14.48
C ALA A 223 6.50 19.21 14.53
N PRO A 224 6.97 18.30 15.39
CA PRO A 224 6.48 16.91 15.46
C PRO A 224 4.96 16.77 15.61
N ALA A 225 4.32 17.70 16.33
CA ALA A 225 2.86 17.74 16.48
C ALA A 225 2.11 18.11 15.19
N THR A 226 2.77 18.79 14.23
CA THR A 226 2.17 19.20 12.95
C THR A 226 2.26 18.09 11.92
N ILE A 227 3.25 17.21 12.00
CA ILE A 227 3.48 16.15 11.01
C ILE A 227 2.25 15.26 10.80
N PRO A 228 1.56 14.76 11.85
CA PRO A 228 0.33 13.98 11.64
C PRO A 228 -0.79 14.76 10.93
N VAL A 229 -0.85 16.08 11.11
CA VAL A 229 -1.84 16.93 10.40
C VAL A 229 -1.54 16.96 8.90
N VAL A 230 -0.26 17.12 8.53
CA VAL A 230 0.16 17.09 7.13
C VAL A 230 -0.06 15.71 6.51
N LEU A 231 0.22 14.63 7.25
CA LEU A 231 -0.08 13.27 6.82
C LEU A 231 -1.59 13.07 6.58
N ALA A 232 -2.43 13.59 7.46
CA ALA A 232 -3.88 13.56 7.27
C ALA A 232 -4.31 14.31 6.00
N LEU A 233 -3.67 15.45 5.69
CA LEU A 233 -3.90 16.18 4.44
C LEU A 233 -3.49 15.36 3.22
N VAL A 234 -2.33 14.68 3.25
CA VAL A 234 -1.87 13.79 2.18
C VAL A 234 -2.88 12.66 1.97
N TRP A 235 -3.30 11.98 3.04
CA TRP A 235 -4.28 10.89 2.95
C TRP A 235 -5.69 11.36 2.54
N ALA A 236 -6.07 12.59 2.90
CA ALA A 236 -7.28 13.20 2.36
C ALA A 236 -7.19 13.40 0.84
N GLY A 237 -6.03 13.87 0.35
CA GLY A 237 -5.74 13.97 -1.07
C GLY A 237 -5.85 12.63 -1.78
N VAL A 238 -5.21 11.58 -1.23
CA VAL A 238 -5.29 10.20 -1.73
C VAL A 238 -6.74 9.70 -1.79
N SER A 239 -7.52 9.96 -0.74
CA SER A 239 -8.94 9.57 -0.69
C SER A 239 -9.77 10.27 -1.76
N VAL A 240 -9.58 11.58 -1.94
CA VAL A 240 -10.24 12.37 -2.99
C VAL A 240 -9.82 11.85 -4.38
N GLY A 241 -8.52 11.59 -4.59
CA GLY A 241 -8.00 11.03 -5.83
C GLY A 241 -8.67 9.72 -6.20
N GLY A 242 -8.81 8.80 -5.23
CA GLY A 242 -9.54 7.54 -5.43
C GLY A 242 -11.02 7.73 -5.80
N LEU A 243 -11.70 8.69 -5.15
CA LEU A 243 -13.12 8.97 -5.41
C LEU A 243 -13.36 9.58 -6.81
N VAL A 244 -12.47 10.45 -7.28
CA VAL A 244 -12.62 11.11 -8.58
C VAL A 244 -12.07 10.26 -9.75
N ALA A 245 -11.32 9.20 -9.46
CA ALA A 245 -10.69 8.35 -10.48
C ALA A 245 -11.70 7.80 -11.49
N GLY A 246 -12.90 7.39 -11.04
CA GLY A 246 -13.96 6.90 -11.91
C GLY A 246 -14.44 7.94 -12.93
N ALA A 247 -14.60 9.20 -12.51
CA ALA A 247 -14.97 10.29 -13.40
C ALA A 247 -13.83 10.65 -14.38
N ALA A 248 -12.59 10.46 -13.96
CA ALA A 248 -11.40 10.71 -14.76
C ALA A 248 -10.99 9.51 -15.65
N ALA A 249 -11.63 8.34 -15.52
CA ALA A 249 -11.30 7.14 -16.28
C ALA A 249 -11.46 7.32 -17.81
N ALA A 250 -12.38 8.19 -18.22
CA ALA A 250 -12.65 8.52 -19.62
C ALA A 250 -11.64 9.53 -20.23
N LEU A 251 -10.63 9.99 -19.48
CA LEU A 251 -9.62 10.91 -20.00
C LEU A 251 -8.89 10.30 -21.19
N PRO A 252 -8.72 11.05 -22.30
CA PRO A 252 -7.87 10.61 -23.40
C PRO A 252 -6.40 10.50 -22.97
N ALA A 253 -5.57 9.80 -23.73
CA ALA A 253 -4.15 9.60 -23.43
C ALA A 253 -3.42 10.90 -23.04
N VAL A 254 -3.65 11.98 -23.78
CA VAL A 254 -3.08 13.31 -23.48
C VAL A 254 -3.52 13.81 -22.09
N GLY A 255 -4.80 13.69 -21.75
CA GLY A 255 -5.32 14.10 -20.44
C GLY A 255 -4.71 13.27 -19.30
N PHE A 256 -4.64 11.94 -19.49
CA PHE A 256 -4.02 11.05 -18.51
C PHE A 256 -2.52 11.31 -18.34
N GLY A 257 -1.78 11.46 -19.45
CA GLY A 257 -0.35 11.78 -19.39
C GLY A 257 -0.08 13.13 -18.70
N SER A 258 -0.92 14.14 -18.99
CA SER A 258 -0.84 15.45 -18.30
C SER A 258 -1.12 15.31 -16.81
N LEU A 259 -2.08 14.47 -16.42
CA LEU A 259 -2.38 14.17 -15.02
C LEU A 259 -1.18 13.54 -14.31
N VAL A 260 -0.55 12.54 -14.92
CA VAL A 260 0.66 11.89 -14.37
C VAL A 260 1.81 12.87 -14.24
N ALA A 261 2.05 13.72 -15.26
CA ALA A 261 3.10 14.73 -15.20
C ALA A 261 2.83 15.77 -14.09
N LEU A 262 1.57 16.19 -13.94
CA LEU A 262 1.16 17.10 -12.87
C LEU A 262 1.37 16.52 -11.48
N ALA A 263 1.16 15.20 -11.29
CA ALA A 263 1.47 14.52 -10.04
C ALA A 263 2.95 14.66 -9.67
N GLY A 264 3.85 14.39 -10.63
CA GLY A 264 5.29 14.56 -10.42
C GLY A 264 5.67 16.02 -10.08
N ILE A 265 5.13 16.98 -10.82
CA ILE A 265 5.36 18.40 -10.56
C ILE A 265 4.87 18.77 -9.15
N ALA A 266 3.67 18.35 -8.76
CA ALA A 266 3.11 18.64 -7.46
C ALA A 266 3.94 18.03 -6.31
N ILE A 267 4.39 16.76 -6.44
CA ILE A 267 5.27 16.13 -5.45
C ILE A 267 6.61 16.86 -5.36
N GLY A 268 7.24 17.19 -6.50
CA GLY A 268 8.50 17.92 -6.53
C GLY A 268 8.38 19.31 -5.90
N CYS A 269 7.33 20.07 -6.25
CA CYS A 269 7.04 21.36 -5.62
C CYS A 269 6.79 21.20 -4.11
N GLY A 270 6.04 20.18 -3.70
CA GLY A 270 5.75 19.89 -2.31
C GLY A 270 6.98 19.58 -1.47
N ALA A 271 8.01 18.97 -2.08
CA ALA A 271 9.28 18.68 -1.43
C ALA A 271 10.21 19.91 -1.32
N LEU A 272 10.08 20.88 -2.22
CA LEU A 272 10.94 22.05 -2.28
C LEU A 272 10.34 23.27 -1.57
N VAL A 273 9.01 23.38 -1.53
CA VAL A 273 8.30 24.52 -0.96
C VAL A 273 7.92 24.21 0.50
N HIS A 274 8.47 24.99 1.43
CA HIS A 274 8.18 24.82 2.85
C HIS A 274 6.82 25.43 3.24
N GLY A 275 6.18 24.87 4.25
CA GLY A 275 4.95 25.38 4.84
C GLY A 275 3.67 24.92 4.12
N PRO A 276 2.53 25.58 4.39
CA PRO A 276 1.20 25.08 3.99
C PRO A 276 1.03 24.88 2.48
N LEU A 277 1.68 25.70 1.66
CA LEU A 277 1.63 25.54 0.20
C LEU A 277 2.30 24.22 -0.24
N GLY A 278 3.51 23.93 0.29
CA GLY A 278 4.20 22.67 0.01
C GLY A 278 3.41 21.46 0.49
N TRP A 279 2.81 21.53 1.68
CA TRP A 279 1.94 20.45 2.21
C TRP A 279 0.72 20.21 1.32
N THR A 280 0.11 21.28 0.82
CA THR A 280 -1.01 21.19 -0.13
C THR A 280 -0.55 20.55 -1.44
N CYS A 281 0.61 20.93 -1.96
CA CYS A 281 1.20 20.33 -3.15
C CYS A 281 1.45 18.81 -2.97
N LEU A 282 1.96 18.39 -1.80
CA LEU A 282 2.10 16.96 -1.48
C LEU A 282 0.72 16.27 -1.51
N GLY A 283 -0.27 16.80 -0.79
CA GLY A 283 -1.62 16.22 -0.77
C GLY A 283 -2.24 16.09 -2.16
N VAL A 284 -2.11 17.12 -3.00
CA VAL A 284 -2.59 17.12 -4.39
C VAL A 284 -1.80 16.10 -5.22
N GLY A 285 -0.46 16.09 -5.12
CA GLY A 285 0.39 15.18 -5.87
C GLY A 285 0.09 13.71 -5.57
N PHE A 286 0.00 13.34 -4.29
CA PHE A 286 -0.37 11.99 -3.87
C PHE A 286 -1.81 11.62 -4.28
N GLY A 287 -2.73 12.57 -4.19
CA GLY A 287 -4.11 12.36 -4.67
C GLY A 287 -4.17 12.07 -6.17
N ILE A 288 -3.41 12.82 -6.97
CA ILE A 288 -3.31 12.57 -8.42
C ILE A 288 -2.64 11.21 -8.70
N CYS A 289 -1.59 10.83 -7.96
CA CYS A 289 -0.97 9.52 -8.09
C CYS A 289 -1.95 8.39 -7.83
N GLN A 290 -2.77 8.50 -6.78
CA GLN A 290 -3.83 7.53 -6.49
C GLN A 290 -4.85 7.44 -7.63
N ALA A 291 -5.33 8.58 -8.13
CA ALA A 291 -6.25 8.60 -9.28
C ALA A 291 -5.61 7.95 -10.52
N ALA A 292 -4.35 8.30 -10.81
CA ALA A 292 -3.61 7.73 -11.94
C ALA A 292 -3.42 6.21 -11.81
N THR A 293 -3.14 5.71 -10.61
CA THR A 293 -3.04 4.26 -10.32
C THR A 293 -4.34 3.54 -10.65
N VAL A 294 -5.48 4.05 -10.16
CA VAL A 294 -6.80 3.47 -10.43
C VAL A 294 -7.14 3.50 -11.91
N ILE A 295 -6.84 4.60 -12.60
CA ILE A 295 -7.10 4.74 -14.05
C ILE A 295 -6.21 3.79 -14.85
N ALA A 296 -4.92 3.67 -14.50
CA ALA A 296 -3.98 2.76 -15.17
C ALA A 296 -4.43 1.30 -15.01
N ASP A 297 -4.84 0.90 -13.80
CA ASP A 297 -5.38 -0.44 -13.55
C ASP A 297 -6.67 -0.69 -14.35
N ALA A 298 -7.61 0.25 -14.35
CA ALA A 298 -8.84 0.13 -15.15
C ALA A 298 -8.55 -0.03 -16.65
N ARG A 299 -7.56 0.68 -17.19
CA ARG A 299 -7.12 0.54 -18.58
C ARG A 299 -6.48 -0.83 -18.85
N LEU A 300 -5.68 -1.34 -17.91
CA LEU A 300 -5.15 -2.70 -18.00
C LEU A 300 -6.29 -3.71 -18.05
N GLN A 301 -7.24 -3.63 -17.10
CA GLN A 301 -8.38 -4.54 -17.04
C GLN A 301 -9.26 -4.52 -18.30
N ALA A 302 -9.37 -3.37 -18.96
CA ALA A 302 -10.13 -3.24 -20.22
C ALA A 302 -9.45 -3.89 -21.43
N ARG A 303 -8.11 -4.08 -21.39
CA ARG A 303 -7.32 -4.62 -22.50
C ARG A 303 -7.09 -6.12 -22.44
N ILE A 304 -7.11 -6.69 -21.25
CA ILE A 304 -6.84 -8.11 -21.06
C ILE A 304 -8.10 -8.96 -21.26
N SER A 305 -7.92 -10.11 -21.90
CA SER A 305 -8.99 -11.09 -22.10
C SER A 305 -9.44 -11.69 -20.77
N SER A 306 -10.64 -12.23 -20.72
CA SER A 306 -11.13 -12.92 -19.52
C SER A 306 -10.28 -14.13 -19.14
N ALA A 307 -9.67 -14.78 -20.11
CA ALA A 307 -8.84 -15.98 -19.93
C ALA A 307 -7.48 -15.66 -19.29
N SER A 308 -6.87 -14.50 -19.64
CA SER A 308 -5.54 -14.10 -19.13
C SER A 308 -5.60 -13.10 -17.97
N ARG A 309 -6.80 -12.63 -17.62
CA ARG A 309 -7.00 -11.56 -16.64
C ARG A 309 -6.29 -11.82 -15.31
N ALA A 310 -6.54 -12.97 -14.70
CA ALA A 310 -5.95 -13.31 -13.41
C ALA A 310 -4.42 -13.28 -13.47
N THR A 311 -3.84 -13.89 -14.52
CA THR A 311 -2.39 -14.01 -14.67
C THR A 311 -1.72 -12.66 -14.93
N VAL A 312 -2.26 -11.85 -15.85
CA VAL A 312 -1.69 -10.53 -16.16
C VAL A 312 -1.81 -9.58 -14.97
N THR A 313 -2.94 -9.63 -14.23
CA THR A 313 -3.11 -8.85 -13.00
C THR A 313 -2.10 -9.27 -11.92
N SER A 314 -1.86 -10.57 -11.75
CA SER A 314 -0.84 -11.08 -10.82
C SER A 314 0.58 -10.64 -11.21
N ILE A 315 0.90 -10.62 -12.51
CA ILE A 315 2.20 -10.12 -12.98
C ILE A 315 2.35 -8.62 -12.72
N ALA A 316 1.31 -7.83 -12.94
CA ALA A 316 1.33 -6.40 -12.64
C ALA A 316 1.49 -6.15 -11.13
N GLY A 317 0.79 -6.90 -10.27
CA GLY A 317 0.94 -6.86 -8.82
C GLY A 317 2.36 -7.23 -8.38
N LEU A 318 2.85 -8.40 -8.80
CA LEU A 318 4.21 -8.85 -8.52
C LEU A 318 5.28 -7.84 -8.97
N GLY A 319 5.11 -7.28 -10.19
CA GLY A 319 6.00 -6.25 -10.70
C GLY A 319 5.98 -4.98 -9.84
N THR A 320 4.81 -4.61 -9.34
CA THR A 320 4.66 -3.46 -8.42
C THR A 320 5.35 -3.73 -7.08
N ASP A 321 5.20 -4.92 -6.49
CA ASP A 321 5.83 -5.29 -5.22
C ASP A 321 7.35 -5.32 -5.32
N VAL A 322 7.87 -5.90 -6.41
CA VAL A 322 9.32 -5.92 -6.69
C VAL A 322 9.86 -4.51 -6.89
N ALA A 323 9.17 -3.66 -7.68
CA ALA A 323 9.58 -2.29 -7.92
C ALA A 323 9.51 -1.45 -6.63
N THR A 324 8.46 -1.60 -5.82
CA THR A 324 8.32 -0.97 -4.50
C THR A 324 9.47 -1.37 -3.58
N THR A 325 9.74 -2.68 -3.46
CA THR A 325 10.84 -3.19 -2.63
C THR A 325 12.20 -2.67 -3.09
N ALA A 326 12.45 -2.63 -4.40
CA ALA A 326 13.69 -2.10 -4.98
C ALA A 326 13.82 -0.57 -4.80
N THR A 327 12.73 0.15 -4.68
CA THR A 327 12.72 1.61 -4.53
C THR A 327 13.25 2.04 -3.16
N TYR A 328 13.05 1.28 -2.09
CA TYR A 328 13.54 1.62 -0.76
C TYR A 328 15.07 1.77 -0.69
N PRO A 329 15.88 0.81 -1.15
CA PRO A 329 17.34 0.98 -1.14
C PRO A 329 17.80 2.07 -2.11
N ILE A 330 17.12 2.29 -3.25
CA ILE A 330 17.45 3.38 -4.17
C ILE A 330 17.21 4.73 -3.48
N TYR A 331 16.09 4.88 -2.77
CA TYR A 331 15.82 6.08 -1.98
C TYR A 331 16.91 6.33 -0.94
N ALA A 332 17.33 5.29 -0.21
CA ALA A 332 18.41 5.38 0.76
C ALA A 332 19.72 5.84 0.13
N LEU A 333 20.07 5.30 -1.05
CA LEU A 333 21.28 5.68 -1.78
C LEU A 333 21.25 7.16 -2.20
N VAL A 334 20.11 7.65 -2.69
CA VAL A 334 19.95 9.08 -3.02
C VAL A 334 20.09 9.94 -1.77
N CYS A 335 19.45 9.57 -0.67
CA CYS A 335 19.57 10.32 0.60
C CYS A 335 20.96 10.25 1.22
N ALA A 336 21.77 9.20 0.97
CA ALA A 336 23.12 9.11 1.48
C ALA A 336 24.06 10.19 0.94
N VAL A 337 23.77 10.73 -0.24
CA VAL A 337 24.57 11.77 -0.91
C VAL A 337 23.83 13.10 -1.05
N SER A 338 22.59 13.20 -0.57
CA SER A 338 21.74 14.38 -0.73
C SER A 338 20.75 14.52 0.45
N SER A 339 19.60 15.16 0.22
CA SER A 339 18.53 15.37 1.21
C SER A 339 17.26 14.60 0.85
N HIS A 340 16.32 14.52 1.82
CA HIS A 340 14.97 14.01 1.55
C HIS A 340 14.27 14.79 0.44
N SER A 341 14.39 16.11 0.39
CA SER A 341 13.81 16.94 -0.67
C SER A 341 14.36 16.57 -2.05
N THR A 342 15.68 16.35 -2.17
CA THR A 342 16.30 15.92 -3.42
C THR A 342 15.82 14.53 -3.83
N ALA A 343 15.68 13.59 -2.88
CA ALA A 343 15.15 12.27 -3.15
C ALA A 343 13.71 12.34 -3.68
N PHE A 344 12.84 13.11 -3.04
CA PHE A 344 11.46 13.31 -3.50
C PHE A 344 11.40 13.87 -4.92
N VAL A 345 12.23 14.87 -5.24
CA VAL A 345 12.33 15.43 -6.60
C VAL A 345 12.82 14.35 -7.57
N ALA A 346 13.85 13.58 -7.23
CA ALA A 346 14.37 12.52 -8.08
C ALA A 346 13.30 11.46 -8.41
N PHE A 347 12.48 11.07 -7.43
CA PHE A 347 11.38 10.12 -7.64
C PHE A 347 10.11 10.76 -8.26
N ALA A 348 10.00 12.08 -8.29
CA ALA A 348 8.98 12.80 -9.01
C ALA A 348 9.27 12.88 -10.52
N VAL A 349 10.55 12.90 -10.92
CA VAL A 349 10.98 12.97 -12.34
C VAL A 349 10.38 11.86 -13.20
N PRO A 350 10.38 10.57 -12.82
CA PRO A 350 9.75 9.52 -13.60
C PRO A 350 8.29 9.80 -13.98
N TYR A 351 7.50 10.39 -13.07
CA TYR A 351 6.11 10.75 -13.36
C TYR A 351 6.01 11.83 -14.44
N VAL A 352 6.88 12.84 -14.40
CA VAL A 352 6.93 13.90 -15.42
C VAL A 352 7.34 13.32 -16.76
N LEU A 353 8.37 12.47 -16.79
CA LEU A 353 8.87 11.84 -18.01
C LEU A 353 7.84 10.90 -18.65
N ILE A 354 7.21 10.03 -17.82
CA ILE A 354 6.19 9.09 -18.31
C ILE A 354 4.96 9.85 -18.78
N GLY A 355 4.51 10.85 -18.01
CA GLY A 355 3.42 11.70 -18.44
C GLY A 355 3.70 12.38 -19.78
N GLY A 356 4.91 12.91 -19.96
CA GLY A 356 5.36 13.49 -21.23
C GLY A 356 5.39 12.46 -22.38
N VAL A 357 5.90 11.26 -22.13
CA VAL A 357 5.90 10.18 -23.14
C VAL A 357 4.47 9.81 -23.54
N VAL A 358 3.55 9.63 -22.58
CA VAL A 358 2.14 9.31 -22.86
C VAL A 358 1.47 10.41 -23.68
N VAL A 359 1.74 11.68 -23.37
CA VAL A 359 1.23 12.83 -24.14
C VAL A 359 1.75 12.83 -25.58
N LEU A 360 3.06 12.61 -25.76
CA LEU A 360 3.70 12.64 -27.08
C LEU A 360 3.33 11.45 -27.97
N THR A 361 3.26 10.26 -27.37
CA THR A 361 2.96 9.02 -28.11
C THR A 361 1.46 8.77 -28.29
N ARG A 362 0.62 9.54 -27.56
CA ARG A 362 -0.82 9.32 -27.46
C ARG A 362 -1.18 7.86 -27.15
N PHE A 363 -0.33 7.23 -26.35
CA PHE A 363 -0.52 5.85 -25.93
C PHE A 363 -1.77 5.78 -25.01
N GLU A 364 -2.78 5.09 -25.52
CA GLU A 364 -4.05 4.87 -24.80
C GLU A 364 -4.02 3.60 -23.96
#